data_d304da66054f3126c8f2c87c7f344845
#
_entry.id   d304da66054f3126c8f2c87c7f344845
#
_cell.length_a   1.000
_cell.length_b   1.000
_cell.length_c   1.000
_cell.angle_alpha   90.00
_cell.angle_beta   90.00
_cell.angle_gamma   90.00
#
_symmetry.space_group_name_H-M   'P 1'
#
loop_
_entity.id
_entity.type
_entity.pdbx_description
1 polymer ?
#
loop_
_entity_poly.entity_id
_entity_poly.type
_entity_poly.pdbx_seq_one_letter_code
_entity_poly.pdbx_strand_id
1 'polypeptide(L)'
;MSKLFIAGIGIKFLSHMTLEVQSVIQKCDCVIYLVNEPAIKRWIDENSKKAISLDAIYFSFQERKEAYQAICQEVINIVTKNQNTCFIIYGHPLILSNSAEQIIKEIKEESLDLEIEILPGISSIDTLLCDLCIDPGNGGLQAFEATEFINTN
;
A
#
# COMPACT_ATOMS: atom_id res chain seq x y z
N MET A 1 17.67 -12.51 -6.62
CA MET A 1 16.90 -11.33 -7.04
C MET A 1 15.94 -10.99 -5.92
N SER A 2 15.98 -9.79 -5.40
CA SER A 2 15.07 -9.37 -4.33
C SER A 2 13.69 -9.09 -4.91
N LYS A 3 12.64 -9.28 -4.11
CA LYS A 3 11.26 -9.08 -4.55
C LYS A 3 10.49 -8.18 -3.59
N LEU A 4 9.81 -7.19 -4.14
CA LEU A 4 8.90 -6.31 -3.43
C LEU A 4 7.45 -6.64 -3.82
N PHE A 5 6.67 -7.08 -2.86
CA PHE A 5 5.22 -7.12 -2.98
C PHE A 5 4.63 -5.81 -2.47
N ILE A 6 3.79 -5.17 -3.27
CA ILE A 6 3.00 -4.01 -2.84
C ILE A 6 1.56 -4.48 -2.72
N ALA A 7 1.06 -4.64 -1.51
CA ALA A 7 -0.15 -5.37 -1.22
C ALA A 7 -1.24 -4.50 -0.59
N GLY A 8 -2.44 -4.55 -1.15
CA GLY A 8 -3.62 -3.92 -0.58
C GLY A 8 -4.32 -4.83 0.44
N ILE A 9 -4.59 -4.31 1.63
CA ILE A 9 -5.29 -5.08 2.68
C ILE A 9 -6.79 -4.83 2.74
N GLY A 10 -7.32 -4.06 1.80
CA GLY A 10 -8.74 -3.73 1.78
C GLY A 10 -9.13 -2.67 2.82
N ILE A 11 -10.45 -2.46 2.93
CA ILE A 11 -11.05 -1.43 3.80
C ILE A 11 -11.52 -2.01 5.14
N LYS A 12 -12.03 -3.26 5.15
CA LYS A 12 -12.48 -3.94 6.37
C LYS A 12 -11.45 -4.94 6.84
N PHE A 13 -11.12 -4.87 8.13
CA PHE A 13 -10.15 -5.76 8.77
C PHE A 13 -10.38 -7.23 8.40
N LEU A 14 -9.36 -7.88 7.90
CA LEU A 14 -9.31 -9.26 7.39
C LEU A 14 -10.34 -9.63 6.32
N SER A 15 -11.56 -9.12 6.39
CA SER A 15 -12.64 -9.50 5.46
C SER A 15 -12.38 -9.08 4.01
N HIS A 16 -11.60 -8.02 3.82
CA HIS A 16 -11.26 -7.49 2.50
C HIS A 16 -9.83 -7.82 2.06
N MET A 17 -9.08 -8.52 2.91
CA MET A 17 -7.74 -9.00 2.57
C MET A 17 -7.86 -10.31 1.78
N THR A 18 -7.22 -10.37 0.63
CA THR A 18 -7.21 -11.60 -0.17
C THR A 18 -6.38 -12.71 0.51
N LEU A 19 -6.70 -13.97 0.22
CA LEU A 19 -5.91 -15.10 0.71
C LEU A 19 -4.45 -15.05 0.23
N GLU A 20 -4.25 -14.50 -0.98
CA GLU A 20 -2.92 -14.32 -1.55
C GLU A 20 -2.10 -13.32 -0.73
N VAL A 21 -2.67 -12.15 -0.39
CA VAL A 21 -2.01 -11.15 0.46
C VAL A 21 -1.69 -11.73 1.84
N GLN A 22 -2.62 -12.47 2.46
CA GLN A 22 -2.36 -13.15 3.73
C GLN A 22 -1.18 -14.12 3.63
N SER A 23 -1.14 -14.93 2.56
CA SER A 23 -0.03 -15.87 2.31
C SER A 23 1.30 -15.16 2.12
N VAL A 24 1.33 -14.04 1.42
CA VAL A 24 2.54 -13.25 1.19
C VAL A 24 3.05 -12.65 2.51
N ILE A 25 2.18 -12.07 3.33
CA ILE A 25 2.53 -11.53 4.65
C ILE A 25 3.23 -12.58 5.52
N GLN A 26 2.69 -13.80 5.55
CA GLN A 26 3.23 -14.89 6.35
C GLN A 26 4.57 -15.43 5.84
N LYS A 27 4.83 -15.34 4.52
CA LYS A 27 6.02 -15.94 3.88
C LYS A 27 7.17 -14.96 3.70
N CYS A 28 6.90 -13.67 3.53
CA CYS A 28 7.92 -12.65 3.35
C CYS A 28 8.92 -12.60 4.51
N ASP A 29 10.13 -12.15 4.22
CA ASP A 29 11.18 -11.99 5.22
C ASP A 29 10.97 -10.72 6.04
N CYS A 30 10.35 -9.70 5.43
CA CYS A 30 10.01 -8.45 6.08
C CYS A 30 8.69 -7.92 5.56
N VAL A 31 7.84 -7.45 6.45
CA VAL A 31 6.59 -6.75 6.15
C VAL A 31 6.70 -5.32 6.64
N ILE A 32 6.47 -4.37 5.75
CA ILE A 32 6.49 -2.93 6.02
C ILE A 32 5.06 -2.44 5.94
N TYR A 33 4.62 -1.62 6.87
CA TYR A 33 3.24 -1.15 6.85
C TYR A 33 3.07 0.29 7.32
N LEU A 34 2.09 0.96 6.71
CA LEU A 34 1.55 2.24 7.14
C LEU A 34 0.04 2.08 7.25
N VAL A 35 -0.44 1.69 8.42
CA VAL A 35 -1.86 1.46 8.71
C VAL A 35 -2.23 2.03 10.07
N ASN A 36 -3.41 2.60 10.20
CA ASN A 36 -3.80 3.31 11.43
C ASN A 36 -4.54 2.42 12.43
N GLU A 37 -5.09 1.29 11.99
CA GLU A 37 -5.95 0.46 12.83
C GLU A 37 -5.13 -0.47 13.73
N PRO A 38 -5.27 -0.39 15.07
CA PRO A 38 -4.48 -1.20 16.00
C PRO A 38 -4.68 -2.70 15.84
N ALA A 39 -5.89 -3.14 15.45
CA ALA A 39 -6.17 -4.56 15.23
C ALA A 39 -5.38 -5.12 14.03
N ILE A 40 -5.28 -4.34 12.95
CA ILE A 40 -4.47 -4.71 11.77
C ILE A 40 -2.98 -4.77 12.14
N LYS A 41 -2.45 -3.78 12.86
CA LYS A 41 -1.06 -3.76 13.31
C LYS A 41 -0.72 -5.01 14.11
N ARG A 42 -1.52 -5.33 15.11
CA ARG A 42 -1.34 -6.54 15.92
C ARG A 42 -1.37 -7.80 15.07
N TRP A 43 -2.32 -7.91 14.14
CA TRP A 43 -2.42 -9.08 13.28
C TRP A 43 -1.18 -9.23 12.38
N ILE A 44 -0.65 -8.12 11.82
CA ILE A 44 0.58 -8.14 11.02
C ILE A 44 1.76 -8.60 11.88
N ASP A 45 1.91 -8.05 13.08
CA ASP A 45 2.99 -8.40 14.00
C ASP A 45 2.96 -9.87 14.40
N GLU A 46 1.76 -10.43 14.60
CA GLU A 46 1.56 -11.84 15.00
C GLU A 46 1.70 -12.81 13.80
N ASN A 47 1.50 -12.37 12.56
CA ASN A 47 1.44 -13.23 11.37
C ASN A 47 2.61 -13.03 10.40
N SER A 48 3.55 -12.15 10.67
CA SER A 48 4.75 -11.94 9.86
C SER A 48 6.01 -12.39 10.58
N LYS A 49 7.07 -12.71 9.84
CA LYS A 49 8.38 -13.04 10.43
C LYS A 49 9.05 -11.81 11.06
N LYS A 50 8.88 -10.66 10.42
CA LYS A 50 9.39 -9.36 10.86
C LYS A 50 8.46 -8.28 10.34
N ALA A 51 7.99 -7.42 11.21
CA ALA A 51 7.13 -6.28 10.88
C ALA A 51 7.84 -4.96 11.18
N ILE A 52 7.67 -3.97 10.30
CA ILE A 52 8.20 -2.62 10.45
C ILE A 52 7.08 -1.62 10.21
N SER A 53 6.71 -0.86 11.24
CA SER A 53 5.77 0.25 11.10
C SER A 53 6.49 1.50 10.59
N LEU A 54 5.87 2.17 9.62
CA LEU A 54 6.32 3.46 9.11
C LEU A 54 5.66 4.66 9.80
N ASP A 55 4.86 4.44 10.83
CA ASP A 55 4.15 5.51 11.53
C ASP A 55 5.09 6.58 12.06
N ALA A 56 6.22 6.19 12.66
CA ALA A 56 7.19 7.14 13.22
C ALA A 56 7.73 8.08 12.13
N ILE A 57 7.96 7.57 10.92
CA ILE A 57 8.38 8.38 9.78
C ILE A 57 7.24 9.29 9.34
N TYR A 58 6.05 8.72 9.13
CA TYR A 58 4.90 9.49 8.67
C TYR A 58 4.56 10.68 9.58
N PHE A 59 4.57 10.48 10.90
CA PHE A 59 4.24 11.52 11.88
C PHE A 59 5.39 12.46 12.22
N SER A 60 6.59 12.25 11.70
CA SER A 60 7.74 13.17 11.92
C SER A 60 7.72 14.39 11.01
N PHE A 61 6.89 14.39 9.95
CA PHE A 61 6.78 15.48 8.99
C PHE A 61 5.44 16.22 9.14
N GLN A 62 5.46 17.53 8.92
CA GLN A 62 4.23 18.33 8.85
C GLN A 62 3.57 18.25 7.48
N GLU A 63 4.39 18.20 6.43
CA GLU A 63 3.93 18.13 5.04
C GLU A 63 3.81 16.66 4.59
N ARG A 64 2.64 16.28 4.07
CA ARG A 64 2.40 14.91 3.56
C ARG A 64 3.37 14.49 2.48
N LYS A 65 3.74 15.43 1.60
CA LYS A 65 4.67 15.16 0.49
C LYS A 65 6.04 14.73 1.01
N GLU A 66 6.56 15.42 2.01
CA GLU A 66 7.84 15.09 2.64
C GLU A 66 7.78 13.73 3.34
N ALA A 67 6.67 13.46 4.06
CA ALA A 67 6.45 12.18 4.70
C ALA A 67 6.47 11.02 3.69
N TYR A 68 5.77 11.16 2.57
CA TYR A 68 5.75 10.13 1.53
C TYR A 68 7.09 9.93 0.83
N GLN A 69 7.88 10.99 0.63
CA GLN A 69 9.24 10.87 0.11
C GLN A 69 10.13 10.08 1.09
N ALA A 70 10.08 10.42 2.38
CA ALA A 70 10.84 9.70 3.41
C ALA A 70 10.42 8.22 3.52
N ILE A 71 9.12 7.94 3.42
CA ILE A 71 8.58 6.58 3.39
C ILE A 71 9.13 5.82 2.18
N CYS A 72 9.13 6.43 1.01
CA CYS A 72 9.63 5.80 -0.21
C CYS A 72 11.11 5.41 -0.07
N GLN A 73 11.95 6.33 0.40
CA GLN A 73 13.36 6.07 0.65
C GLN A 73 13.58 4.94 1.67
N GLU A 74 12.80 4.91 2.75
CA GLU A 74 12.93 3.87 3.76
C GLU A 74 12.47 2.50 3.22
N VAL A 75 11.39 2.44 2.43
CA VAL A 75 10.96 1.20 1.76
C VAL A 75 12.07 0.67 0.87
N ILE A 76 12.68 1.51 0.02
CA ILE A 76 13.77 1.13 -0.86
C ILE A 76 14.98 0.63 -0.04
N ASN A 77 15.35 1.34 1.02
CA ASN A 77 16.44 0.96 1.92
C ASN A 77 16.19 -0.41 2.60
N ILE A 78 14.95 -0.73 2.95
CA ILE A 78 14.60 -2.01 3.56
C ILE A 78 14.62 -3.13 2.53
N VAL A 79 14.02 -2.89 1.35
CA VAL A 79 13.91 -3.89 0.27
C VAL A 79 15.29 -4.33 -0.24
N THR A 80 16.23 -3.40 -0.36
CA THR A 80 17.60 -3.72 -0.81
C THR A 80 18.39 -4.60 0.17
N LYS A 81 17.94 -4.68 1.43
CA LYS A 81 18.57 -5.48 2.49
C LYS A 81 17.90 -6.83 2.74
N ASN A 82 16.75 -7.07 2.13
CA ASN A 82 15.95 -8.28 2.34
C ASN A 82 15.63 -8.95 1.00
N GLN A 83 15.43 -10.26 0.99
CA GLN A 83 15.12 -10.98 -0.26
C GLN A 83 13.67 -10.78 -0.69
N ASN A 84 12.72 -11.03 0.23
CA ASN A 84 11.29 -10.88 -0.04
C ASN A 84 10.68 -9.90 0.96
N THR A 85 10.22 -8.78 0.47
CA THR A 85 9.62 -7.73 1.29
C THR A 85 8.19 -7.47 0.83
N CYS A 86 7.26 -7.30 1.77
CA CYS A 86 5.89 -6.91 1.49
C CYS A 86 5.63 -5.51 2.06
N PHE A 87 5.27 -4.56 1.21
CA PHE A 87 4.78 -3.25 1.63
C PHE A 87 3.25 -3.23 1.61
N ILE A 88 2.67 -3.04 2.77
CA ILE A 88 1.22 -3.07 2.98
C ILE A 88 0.64 -1.67 2.92
N ILE A 89 -0.40 -1.52 2.10
CA ILE A 89 -1.16 -0.29 1.93
C ILE A 89 -2.64 -0.56 2.24
N TYR A 90 -3.30 0.39 2.89
CA TYR A 90 -4.73 0.37 3.15
C TYR A 90 -5.53 0.47 1.85
N GLY A 91 -6.59 -0.31 1.71
CA GLY A 91 -7.41 -0.37 0.50
C GLY A 91 -6.74 -1.11 -0.64
N HIS A 92 -6.67 -0.49 -1.80
CA HIS A 92 -6.03 -1.00 -3.01
C HIS A 92 -4.78 -0.17 -3.33
N PRO A 93 -3.64 -0.78 -3.66
CA PRO A 93 -2.36 -0.06 -3.77
C PRO A 93 -2.30 0.98 -4.90
N LEU A 94 -3.10 0.84 -5.94
CA LEU A 94 -3.11 1.73 -7.11
C LEU A 94 -4.43 2.50 -7.30
N ILE A 95 -5.32 2.52 -6.30
CA ILE A 95 -6.56 3.29 -6.38
C ILE A 95 -6.50 4.43 -5.38
N LEU A 96 -6.38 5.67 -5.88
CA LEU A 96 -6.27 6.89 -5.09
C LEU A 96 -5.13 6.84 -4.05
N SER A 97 -4.01 6.21 -4.42
CA SER A 97 -2.84 5.99 -3.57
C SER A 97 -1.56 6.35 -4.31
N ASN A 98 -0.95 7.47 -3.96
CA ASN A 98 0.27 7.96 -4.61
C ASN A 98 1.55 7.25 -4.11
N SER A 99 1.51 6.65 -2.93
CA SER A 99 2.71 6.05 -2.32
C SER A 99 3.24 4.84 -3.09
N ALA A 100 2.36 3.95 -3.57
CA ALA A 100 2.77 2.80 -4.37
C ALA A 100 3.37 3.24 -5.72
N GLU A 101 2.70 4.18 -6.39
CA GLU A 101 3.16 4.72 -7.67
C GLU A 101 4.54 5.39 -7.55
N GLN A 102 4.75 6.18 -6.51
CA GLN A 102 6.02 6.83 -6.24
C GLN A 102 7.15 5.83 -6.00
N ILE A 103 6.92 4.79 -5.17
CA ILE A 103 7.91 3.73 -4.92
C ILE A 103 8.28 3.00 -6.22
N ILE A 104 7.29 2.64 -7.04
CA ILE A 104 7.52 1.97 -8.32
C ILE A 104 8.34 2.85 -9.26
N LYS A 105 8.03 4.14 -9.30
CA LYS A 105 8.74 5.12 -10.13
C LYS A 105 10.21 5.24 -9.71
N GLU A 106 10.48 5.43 -8.43
CA GLU A 106 11.85 5.58 -7.91
C GLU A 106 12.68 4.30 -8.12
N ILE A 107 12.11 3.11 -7.90
CA ILE A 107 12.79 1.84 -8.16
C ILE A 107 13.21 1.73 -9.64
N LYS A 108 12.35 2.18 -10.57
CA LYS A 108 12.65 2.18 -12.01
C LYS A 108 13.71 3.22 -12.37
N GLU A 109 13.62 4.43 -11.81
CA GLU A 109 14.57 5.51 -12.08
C GLU A 109 15.98 5.18 -11.57
N GLU A 110 16.09 4.55 -10.40
CA GLU A 110 17.35 4.09 -9.84
C GLU A 110 17.89 2.79 -10.46
N SER A 111 17.14 2.20 -11.41
CA SER A 111 17.49 0.94 -12.09
C SER A 111 17.84 -0.19 -11.11
N LEU A 112 17.12 -0.28 -10.00
CA LEU A 112 17.36 -1.32 -9.00
C LEU A 112 16.97 -2.70 -9.56
N ASP A 113 17.85 -3.69 -9.33
CA ASP A 113 17.60 -5.10 -9.70
C ASP A 113 16.61 -5.75 -8.72
N LEU A 114 15.34 -5.35 -8.86
CA LEU A 114 14.25 -5.69 -7.97
C LEU A 114 13.00 -6.07 -8.76
N GLU A 115 12.46 -7.25 -8.49
CA GLU A 115 11.16 -7.66 -9.00
C GLU A 115 10.05 -7.01 -8.18
N ILE A 116 9.07 -6.38 -8.84
CA ILE A 116 7.90 -5.79 -8.19
C ILE A 116 6.65 -6.59 -8.57
N GLU A 117 5.89 -7.00 -7.57
CA GLU A 117 4.57 -7.60 -7.75
C GLU A 117 3.52 -6.82 -6.96
N ILE A 118 2.41 -6.45 -7.63
CA ILE A 118 1.33 -5.68 -7.03
C ILE A 118 0.15 -6.60 -6.78
N LEU A 119 -0.27 -6.68 -5.52
CA LEU A 119 -1.38 -7.52 -5.09
C LEU A 119 -2.58 -6.63 -4.74
N PRO A 120 -3.73 -6.81 -5.42
CA PRO A 120 -4.90 -5.99 -5.19
C PRO A 120 -5.53 -6.24 -3.81
N GLY A 121 -6.21 -5.21 -3.31
CA GLY A 121 -7.14 -5.30 -2.19
C GLY A 121 -8.46 -4.66 -2.57
N ILE A 122 -9.51 -4.87 -1.81
CA ILE A 122 -10.80 -4.21 -2.02
C ILE A 122 -10.63 -2.71 -1.75
N SER A 123 -10.97 -1.88 -2.73
CA SER A 123 -10.80 -0.43 -2.65
C SER A 123 -11.99 0.27 -1.96
N SER A 124 -11.80 1.56 -1.64
CA SER A 124 -12.89 2.44 -1.22
C SER A 124 -13.96 2.60 -2.29
N ILE A 125 -13.59 2.51 -3.58
CA ILE A 125 -14.55 2.57 -4.70
C ILE A 125 -15.43 1.32 -4.69
N ASP A 126 -14.85 0.13 -4.52
CA ASP A 126 -15.64 -1.12 -4.45
C ASP A 126 -16.65 -1.07 -3.30
N THR A 127 -16.24 -0.60 -2.13
CA THR A 127 -17.16 -0.48 -0.98
C THR A 127 -18.21 0.58 -1.20
N LEU A 128 -17.88 1.72 -1.81
CA LEU A 128 -18.82 2.78 -2.13
C LEU A 128 -19.90 2.30 -3.10
N LEU A 129 -19.53 1.58 -4.16
CA LEU A 129 -20.48 1.02 -5.12
C LEU A 129 -21.46 0.04 -4.45
N CYS A 130 -20.95 -0.79 -3.52
CA CYS A 130 -21.80 -1.68 -2.73
C CYS A 130 -22.76 -0.92 -1.82
N ASP A 131 -22.27 0.09 -1.08
CA ASP A 131 -23.06 0.86 -0.14
C ASP A 131 -24.16 1.68 -0.84
N LEU A 132 -23.88 2.18 -2.04
CA LEU A 132 -24.85 2.93 -2.86
C LEU A 132 -25.74 2.03 -3.74
N CYS A 133 -25.45 0.74 -3.84
CA CYS A 133 -26.14 -0.18 -4.76
C CYS A 133 -26.09 0.29 -6.23
N ILE A 134 -24.96 0.79 -6.68
CA ILE A 134 -24.75 1.34 -8.03
C ILE A 134 -23.83 0.44 -8.83
N ASP A 135 -24.25 0.15 -10.09
CA ASP A 135 -23.38 -0.42 -11.12
C ASP A 135 -22.93 0.70 -12.07
N PRO A 136 -21.63 1.00 -12.17
CA PRO A 136 -21.12 2.05 -13.04
C PRO A 136 -21.16 1.67 -14.54
N GLY A 137 -21.53 0.44 -14.89
CA GLY A 137 -21.60 -0.03 -16.27
C GLY A 137 -22.53 0.77 -17.17
N ASN A 138 -23.58 1.39 -16.61
CA ASN A 138 -24.55 2.16 -17.38
C ASN A 138 -24.23 3.67 -17.50
N GLY A 139 -23.43 4.22 -16.58
CA GLY A 139 -23.14 5.67 -16.52
C GLY A 139 -21.66 6.01 -16.56
N GLY A 140 -20.81 5.01 -16.44
CA GLY A 140 -19.37 5.21 -16.26
C GLY A 140 -18.98 5.59 -14.85
N LEU A 141 -17.69 5.62 -14.57
CA LEU A 141 -17.08 6.05 -13.30
C LEU A 141 -15.91 6.99 -13.60
N GLN A 142 -15.88 8.11 -12.91
CA GLN A 142 -14.71 8.98 -12.86
C GLN A 142 -14.29 9.15 -11.40
N ALA A 143 -13.02 8.87 -11.11
CA ALA A 143 -12.46 8.99 -9.78
C ALA A 143 -11.22 9.88 -9.82
N PHE A 144 -11.18 10.86 -8.93
CA PHE A 144 -10.07 11.80 -8.80
C PHE A 144 -9.63 11.87 -7.34
N GLU A 145 -8.34 11.96 -7.11
CA GLU A 145 -7.84 12.35 -5.79
C GLU A 145 -8.17 13.84 -5.57
N ALA A 146 -8.72 14.18 -4.40
CA ALA A 146 -9.30 15.52 -4.16
C ALA A 146 -8.24 16.64 -4.28
N THR A 147 -7.03 16.40 -3.79
CA THR A 147 -5.95 17.39 -3.84
C THR A 147 -5.48 17.64 -5.27
N GLU A 148 -5.33 16.57 -6.06
CA GLU A 148 -4.97 16.67 -7.48
C GLU A 148 -6.07 17.38 -8.29
N PHE A 149 -7.33 17.04 -8.02
CA PHE A 149 -8.48 17.68 -8.69
C PHE A 149 -8.55 19.18 -8.44
N ILE A 150 -8.28 19.63 -7.21
CA ILE A 150 -8.32 21.07 -6.85
C ILE A 150 -7.12 21.81 -7.46
N ASN A 151 -5.96 21.18 -7.56
CA ASN A 151 -4.73 21.81 -8.05
C ASN A 151 -4.64 21.87 -9.58
N THR A 152 -5.43 21.07 -10.30
CA THR A 152 -5.43 21.01 -11.78
C THR A 152 -6.54 21.84 -12.44
N ASN A 153 -7.48 22.39 -11.66
CA ASN A 153 -8.54 23.30 -12.10
C ASN A 153 -8.42 24.67 -11.44
#